data_8e508d921961b48f2c932676112efe41
#
_entry.id   8e508d921961b48f2c932676112efe41
#
_cell.length_a   1.000
_cell.length_b   1.000
_cell.length_c   1.000
_cell.angle_alpha   90.00
_cell.angle_beta   90.00
_cell.angle_gamma   90.00
#
_symmetry.space_group_name_H-M   'P 1'
#
loop_
_entity.id
_entity.type
_entity.pdbx_description
1 polymer ?
#
loop_
_entity_poly.entity_id
_entity_poly.type
_entity_poly.pdbx_seq_one_letter_code
_entity_poly.pdbx_strand_id
1 'polypeptide(L)'
;YTVIPKELTAVTIDGKQRLALNPLWDRRQCTKFNGTSYISQRAAAAIYTPEGKAQTKATIDYYMGNARLMHEALEKLGFKVYGGINAPYLWVKTPEGTDSWKFFEQLLYGAQIVCTPGVGFGPSGEGYVRFTSFGDRKDCEEAMRRLAQWMKG
;
A
#
# COMPACT_ATOMS: atom_id res chain seq x y z
N TYR A 1 -0.01 -7.35 17.12
CA TYR A 1 -0.18 -8.35 18.20
C TYR A 1 -0.60 -9.70 17.64
N THR A 2 -0.31 -10.77 18.37
CA THR A 2 -0.72 -12.14 18.01
C THR A 2 -1.53 -12.72 19.15
N VAL A 3 -2.65 -13.34 18.83
CA VAL A 3 -3.50 -14.05 19.78
C VAL A 3 -3.54 -15.53 19.39
N ILE A 4 -3.06 -16.38 20.25
CA ILE A 4 -3.09 -17.84 20.06
C ILE A 4 -3.98 -18.44 21.18
N PRO A 5 -5.20 -18.89 20.88
CA PRO A 5 -6.05 -19.56 21.86
C PRO A 5 -5.35 -20.77 22.47
N LYS A 6 -5.59 -21.01 23.76
CA LYS A 6 -4.94 -22.13 24.49
C LYS A 6 -5.35 -23.50 23.95
N GLU A 7 -6.56 -23.57 23.40
CA GLU A 7 -7.17 -24.79 22.85
C GLU A 7 -6.64 -25.13 21.45
N LEU A 8 -5.99 -24.16 20.78
CA LEU A 8 -5.52 -24.35 19.41
C LEU A 8 -4.35 -25.32 19.37
N THR A 9 -4.52 -26.35 18.56
CA THR A 9 -3.51 -27.40 18.38
C THR A 9 -3.18 -27.59 16.90
N ALA A 10 -1.99 -28.10 16.61
CA ALA A 10 -1.59 -28.52 15.28
C ALA A 10 -0.89 -29.88 15.34
N VAL A 11 -0.92 -30.59 14.22
CA VAL A 11 -0.21 -31.85 14.03
C VAL A 11 1.21 -31.57 13.58
N THR A 12 2.20 -32.30 14.11
CA THR A 12 3.60 -32.21 13.67
C THR A 12 3.73 -32.60 12.19
N ILE A 13 4.79 -32.12 11.51
CA ILE A 13 5.02 -32.38 10.09
C ILE A 13 5.06 -33.86 9.75
N ASP A 14 5.58 -34.69 10.69
CA ASP A 14 5.62 -36.15 10.56
C ASP A 14 4.29 -36.84 10.85
N GLY A 15 3.25 -36.06 11.21
CA GLY A 15 1.91 -36.58 11.49
C GLY A 15 1.74 -37.33 12.82
N LYS A 16 2.78 -37.42 13.63
CA LYS A 16 2.78 -38.34 14.80
C LYS A 16 2.22 -37.74 16.08
N GLN A 17 2.30 -36.42 16.23
CA GLN A 17 1.91 -35.75 17.47
C GLN A 17 1.00 -34.58 17.21
N ARG A 18 0.11 -34.29 18.17
CA ARG A 18 -0.70 -33.08 18.22
C ARG A 18 -0.20 -32.24 19.39
N LEU A 19 0.22 -31.02 19.09
CA LEU A 19 0.82 -30.10 20.05
C LEU A 19 -0.04 -28.84 20.22
N ALA A 20 -0.12 -28.31 21.43
CA ALA A 20 -0.73 -27.00 21.70
C ALA A 20 0.16 -25.89 21.14
N LEU A 21 -0.43 -24.98 20.36
CA LEU A 21 0.33 -23.91 19.71
C LEU A 21 0.68 -22.76 20.65
N ASN A 22 -0.17 -22.48 21.66
CA ASN A 22 0.07 -21.37 22.58
C ASN A 22 1.42 -21.45 23.32
N PRO A 23 1.80 -22.56 23.98
CA PRO A 23 3.09 -22.65 24.64
C PRO A 23 4.28 -22.66 23.68
N LEU A 24 4.11 -23.20 22.49
CA LEU A 24 5.16 -23.15 21.44
C LEU A 24 5.40 -21.73 20.96
N TRP A 25 4.32 -20.96 20.75
CA TRP A 25 4.41 -19.56 20.38
C TRP A 25 5.02 -18.73 21.49
N ASP A 26 4.59 -18.91 22.73
CA ASP A 26 5.14 -18.22 23.90
C ASP A 26 6.65 -18.43 24.02
N ARG A 27 7.10 -19.67 23.93
CA ARG A 27 8.55 -19.99 23.91
C ARG A 27 9.27 -19.28 22.75
N ARG A 28 8.70 -19.30 21.56
CA ARG A 28 9.30 -18.63 20.41
C ARG A 28 9.39 -17.13 20.65
N GLN A 29 8.32 -16.51 21.14
CA GLN A 29 8.25 -15.08 21.46
C GLN A 29 9.34 -14.69 22.47
N CYS A 30 9.44 -15.42 23.58
CA CYS A 30 10.40 -15.13 24.65
C CYS A 30 11.85 -15.37 24.27
N THR A 31 12.14 -16.27 23.31
CA THR A 31 13.51 -16.62 22.91
C THR A 31 14.00 -15.87 21.68
N LYS A 32 13.12 -15.45 20.78
CA LYS A 32 13.49 -14.85 19.50
C LYS A 32 13.21 -13.36 19.40
N PHE A 33 12.24 -12.84 20.16
CA PHE A 33 11.78 -11.48 19.93
C PHE A 33 11.62 -10.65 21.23
N ASN A 34 11.04 -11.18 22.30
CA ASN A 34 10.72 -10.53 23.58
C ASN A 34 9.69 -9.38 23.51
N GLY A 35 9.26 -8.98 22.33
CA GLY A 35 8.31 -7.90 22.12
C GLY A 35 8.94 -6.61 21.59
N THR A 36 8.08 -5.69 21.18
CA THR A 36 8.44 -4.38 20.67
C THR A 36 8.95 -3.49 21.83
N SER A 37 9.89 -2.60 21.55
CA SER A 37 10.42 -1.67 22.54
C SER A 37 9.30 -0.86 23.23
N TYR A 38 9.48 -0.51 24.49
CA TYR A 38 8.49 0.26 25.27
C TYR A 38 8.17 1.61 24.61
N ILE A 39 9.18 2.29 24.04
CA ILE A 39 9.00 3.57 23.33
C ILE A 39 8.03 3.40 22.16
N SER A 40 8.22 2.37 21.36
CA SER A 40 7.31 2.07 20.22
C SER A 40 5.89 1.75 20.71
N GLN A 41 5.75 1.02 21.81
CA GLN A 41 4.44 0.74 22.41
C GLN A 41 3.74 2.03 22.88
N ARG A 42 4.47 2.95 23.52
CA ARG A 42 3.91 4.24 23.94
C ARG A 42 3.52 5.12 22.75
N ALA A 43 4.35 5.15 21.70
CA ALA A 43 4.03 5.87 20.47
C ALA A 43 2.76 5.30 19.79
N ALA A 44 2.64 3.99 19.69
CA ALA A 44 1.44 3.34 19.16
C ALA A 44 0.19 3.65 19.99
N ALA A 45 0.30 3.66 21.33
CA ALA A 45 -0.82 3.99 22.21
C ALA A 45 -1.26 5.46 22.07
N ALA A 46 -0.32 6.38 21.80
CA ALA A 46 -0.63 7.80 21.63
C ALA A 46 -1.57 8.09 20.45
N ILE A 47 -1.57 7.25 19.41
CA ILE A 47 -2.48 7.36 18.26
C ILE A 47 -3.96 7.28 18.68
N TYR A 48 -4.26 6.58 19.77
CA TYR A 48 -5.63 6.39 20.26
C TYR A 48 -6.13 7.52 21.16
N THR A 49 -5.28 8.46 21.54
CA THR A 49 -5.72 9.66 22.24
C THR A 49 -6.57 10.57 21.34
N PRO A 50 -7.40 11.48 21.88
CA PRO A 50 -8.15 12.44 21.06
C PRO A 50 -7.25 13.23 20.10
N GLU A 51 -6.10 13.70 20.58
CA GLU A 51 -5.13 14.43 19.77
C GLU A 51 -4.50 13.55 18.69
N GLY A 52 -4.04 12.34 19.02
CA GLY A 52 -3.47 11.40 18.08
C GLY A 52 -4.44 11.02 16.96
N LYS A 53 -5.71 10.80 17.30
CA LYS A 53 -6.78 10.56 16.32
C LYS A 53 -6.99 11.75 15.38
N ALA A 54 -7.00 12.97 15.92
CA ALA A 54 -7.15 14.18 15.12
C ALA A 54 -5.98 14.37 14.14
N GLN A 55 -4.75 14.19 14.59
CA GLN A 55 -3.55 14.27 13.75
C GLN A 55 -3.52 13.19 12.67
N THR A 56 -3.82 11.95 13.05
CA THR A 56 -3.90 10.83 12.09
C THR A 56 -4.96 11.08 11.04
N LYS A 57 -6.15 11.55 11.46
CA LYS A 57 -7.21 11.91 10.52
C LYS A 57 -6.80 13.00 9.55
N ALA A 58 -6.18 14.06 10.02
CA ALA A 58 -5.70 15.16 9.17
C ALA A 58 -4.70 14.66 8.10
N THR A 59 -3.77 13.77 8.50
CA THR A 59 -2.81 13.15 7.59
C THR A 59 -3.50 12.29 6.53
N ILE A 60 -4.45 11.46 6.96
CA ILE A 60 -5.23 10.61 6.03
C ILE A 60 -6.05 11.48 5.06
N ASP A 61 -6.74 12.51 5.58
CA ASP A 61 -7.55 13.41 4.76
C ASP A 61 -6.69 14.11 3.69
N TYR A 62 -5.44 14.49 4.04
CA TYR A 62 -4.50 15.08 3.09
C TYR A 62 -4.14 14.11 1.95
N TYR A 63 -3.72 12.89 2.27
CA TYR A 63 -3.38 11.89 1.26
C TYR A 63 -4.59 11.44 0.43
N MET A 64 -5.74 11.30 1.06
CA MET A 64 -6.97 10.97 0.32
C MET A 64 -7.45 12.13 -0.56
N GLY A 65 -7.14 13.38 -0.20
CA GLY A 65 -7.32 14.55 -1.05
C GLY A 65 -6.45 14.49 -2.32
N ASN A 66 -5.18 14.08 -2.16
CA ASN A 66 -4.28 13.85 -3.29
C ASN A 66 -4.78 12.69 -4.17
N ALA A 67 -5.23 11.60 -3.56
CA ALA A 67 -5.77 10.45 -4.29
C ALA A 67 -6.97 10.85 -5.17
N ARG A 68 -7.91 11.64 -4.64
CA ARG A 68 -9.05 12.13 -5.43
C ARG A 68 -8.62 13.00 -6.60
N LEU A 69 -7.70 13.95 -6.38
CA LEU A 69 -7.14 14.79 -7.42
C LEU A 69 -6.52 13.97 -8.57
N MET A 70 -5.69 13.01 -8.20
CA MET A 70 -5.03 12.13 -9.18
C MET A 70 -6.03 11.22 -9.90
N HIS A 71 -7.02 10.66 -9.19
CA HIS A 71 -8.07 9.82 -9.76
C HIS A 71 -8.84 10.59 -10.84
N GLU A 72 -9.35 11.76 -10.50
CA GLU A 72 -10.10 12.61 -11.42
C GLU A 72 -9.27 13.05 -12.64
N ALA A 73 -7.99 13.34 -12.43
CA ALA A 73 -7.08 13.70 -13.51
C ALA A 73 -6.85 12.53 -14.47
N LEU A 74 -6.60 11.33 -13.94
CA LEU A 74 -6.39 10.13 -14.72
C LEU A 74 -7.64 9.70 -15.51
N GLU A 75 -8.82 9.78 -14.89
CA GLU A 75 -10.08 9.51 -15.60
C GLU A 75 -10.34 10.51 -16.73
N LYS A 76 -10.08 11.82 -16.53
CA LYS A 76 -10.17 12.83 -17.58
C LYS A 76 -9.22 12.59 -18.74
N LEU A 77 -8.10 11.91 -18.50
CA LEU A 77 -7.16 11.49 -19.54
C LEU A 77 -7.55 10.17 -20.21
N GLY A 78 -8.68 9.57 -19.83
CA GLY A 78 -9.20 8.34 -20.42
C GLY A 78 -8.67 7.05 -19.83
N PHE A 79 -7.92 7.10 -18.73
CA PHE A 79 -7.48 5.89 -18.04
C PHE A 79 -8.61 5.25 -17.23
N LYS A 80 -8.58 3.91 -17.18
CA LYS A 80 -9.41 3.16 -16.26
C LYS A 80 -8.69 3.05 -14.91
N VAL A 81 -9.27 3.66 -13.88
CA VAL A 81 -8.66 3.80 -12.55
C VAL A 81 -9.48 3.04 -11.52
N TYR A 82 -8.78 2.38 -10.59
CA TYR A 82 -9.38 1.68 -9.45
C TYR A 82 -8.68 2.15 -8.17
N GLY A 83 -9.39 2.13 -7.05
CA GLY A 83 -8.84 2.56 -5.76
C GLY A 83 -8.86 4.08 -5.59
N GLY A 84 -8.03 4.60 -4.67
CA GLY A 84 -8.04 6.02 -4.32
C GLY A 84 -9.25 6.46 -3.47
N ILE A 85 -10.07 5.52 -2.98
CA ILE A 85 -11.28 5.77 -2.18
C ILE A 85 -11.05 5.42 -0.71
N ASN A 86 -10.56 4.22 -0.44
CA ASN A 86 -10.33 3.69 0.93
C ASN A 86 -8.85 3.56 1.28
N ALA A 87 -7.98 3.81 0.31
CA ALA A 87 -6.53 3.77 0.48
C ALA A 87 -5.87 4.76 -0.48
N PRO A 88 -4.71 5.34 -0.13
CA PRO A 88 -4.01 6.33 -0.94
C PRO A 88 -3.22 5.69 -2.10
N TYR A 89 -3.80 4.68 -2.74
CA TYR A 89 -3.25 3.99 -3.90
C TYR A 89 -4.25 3.99 -5.04
N LEU A 90 -3.74 4.25 -6.25
CA LEU A 90 -4.50 4.18 -7.48
C LEU A 90 -3.93 3.09 -8.36
N TRP A 91 -4.78 2.21 -8.81
CA TRP A 91 -4.47 1.12 -9.71
C TRP A 91 -4.98 1.47 -11.09
N VAL A 92 -4.05 1.71 -12.02
CA VAL A 92 -4.34 2.27 -13.34
C VAL A 92 -4.08 1.22 -14.41
N LYS A 93 -5.08 0.96 -15.23
CA LYS A 93 -4.93 0.06 -16.37
C LYS A 93 -4.02 0.69 -17.42
N THR A 94 -3.04 -0.07 -17.92
CA THR A 94 -2.16 0.39 -19.01
C THR A 94 -2.96 0.55 -20.31
N PRO A 95 -2.50 1.38 -21.24
CA PRO A 95 -3.06 1.44 -22.60
C PRO A 95 -3.04 0.08 -23.27
N GLU A 96 -3.99 -0.15 -24.17
CA GLU A 96 -4.10 -1.41 -24.90
C GLU A 96 -2.79 -1.78 -25.63
N GLY A 97 -2.38 -3.03 -25.54
CA GLY A 97 -1.13 -3.51 -26.14
C GLY A 97 0.15 -3.09 -25.41
N THR A 98 0.02 -2.52 -24.20
CA THR A 98 1.17 -2.08 -23.41
C THR A 98 1.21 -2.85 -22.08
N ASP A 99 2.31 -3.56 -21.83
CA ASP A 99 2.54 -4.25 -20.56
C ASP A 99 2.95 -3.30 -19.44
N SER A 100 2.98 -3.80 -18.20
CA SER A 100 3.26 -3.02 -16.99
C SER A 100 4.62 -2.34 -17.01
N TRP A 101 5.67 -3.04 -17.47
CA TRP A 101 7.03 -2.49 -17.52
C TRP A 101 7.19 -1.46 -18.62
N LYS A 102 6.68 -1.75 -19.80
CA LYS A 102 6.73 -0.82 -20.93
C LYS A 102 6.02 0.49 -20.62
N PHE A 103 4.85 0.42 -19.98
CA PHE A 103 4.14 1.64 -19.58
C PHE A 103 4.86 2.39 -18.47
N PHE A 104 5.47 1.71 -17.51
CA PHE A 104 6.34 2.33 -16.51
C PHE A 104 7.49 3.11 -17.17
N GLU A 105 8.20 2.50 -18.14
CA GLU A 105 9.29 3.17 -18.86
C GLU A 105 8.81 4.37 -19.66
N GLN A 106 7.65 4.27 -20.31
CA GLN A 106 7.04 5.39 -21.03
C GLN A 106 6.73 6.56 -20.09
N LEU A 107 6.19 6.30 -18.90
CA LEU A 107 5.93 7.33 -17.89
C LEU A 107 7.23 7.93 -17.34
N LEU A 108 8.22 7.10 -17.08
CA LEU A 108 9.52 7.53 -16.55
C LEU A 108 10.24 8.46 -17.52
N TYR A 109 10.41 8.04 -18.77
CA TYR A 109 11.18 8.80 -19.74
C TYR A 109 10.36 9.89 -20.43
N GLY A 110 9.07 9.67 -20.66
CA GLY A 110 8.20 10.62 -21.36
C GLY A 110 7.62 11.71 -20.46
N ALA A 111 7.16 11.34 -19.28
CA ALA A 111 6.49 12.25 -18.34
C ALA A 111 7.32 12.53 -17.06
N GLN A 112 8.47 11.87 -16.88
CA GLN A 112 9.28 11.95 -15.65
C GLN A 112 8.46 11.59 -14.39
N ILE A 113 7.63 10.55 -14.50
CA ILE A 113 6.79 10.04 -13.42
C ILE A 113 7.26 8.62 -13.07
N VAL A 114 7.49 8.39 -11.77
CA VAL A 114 7.79 7.07 -11.24
C VAL A 114 6.52 6.47 -10.65
N CYS A 115 6.19 5.24 -11.09
CA CYS A 115 5.11 4.44 -10.54
C CYS A 115 5.59 3.02 -10.25
N THR A 116 4.73 2.13 -9.82
CA THR A 116 5.11 0.72 -9.64
C THR A 116 4.44 -0.13 -10.73
N PRO A 117 5.21 -0.89 -11.53
CA PRO A 117 4.64 -1.85 -12.47
C PRO A 117 3.76 -2.87 -11.73
N GLY A 118 2.56 -3.11 -12.23
CA GLY A 118 1.59 -3.97 -11.55
C GLY A 118 2.04 -5.41 -11.43
N VAL A 119 2.78 -5.92 -12.40
CA VAL A 119 3.36 -7.27 -12.36
C VAL A 119 4.27 -7.51 -11.15
N GLY A 120 4.84 -6.44 -10.56
CA GLY A 120 5.59 -6.51 -9.31
C GLY A 120 4.77 -7.00 -8.10
N PHE A 121 3.44 -7.01 -8.21
CA PHE A 121 2.51 -7.55 -7.21
C PHE A 121 1.99 -8.96 -7.56
N GLY A 122 2.55 -9.58 -8.58
CA GLY A 122 2.19 -10.91 -9.07
C GLY A 122 1.59 -10.88 -10.47
N PRO A 123 1.41 -12.06 -11.10
CA PRO A 123 0.97 -12.17 -12.50
C PRO A 123 -0.36 -11.48 -12.81
N SER A 124 -1.29 -11.45 -11.84
CA SER A 124 -2.59 -10.78 -12.00
C SER A 124 -2.48 -9.25 -12.08
N GLY A 125 -1.31 -8.68 -11.76
CA GLY A 125 -1.04 -7.26 -11.88
C GLY A 125 -0.55 -6.83 -13.25
N GLU A 126 -0.35 -7.77 -14.17
CA GLU A 126 0.06 -7.45 -15.53
C GLU A 126 -1.01 -6.61 -16.26
N GLY A 127 -0.56 -5.61 -17.04
CA GLY A 127 -1.45 -4.66 -17.70
C GLY A 127 -1.94 -3.53 -16.77
N TYR A 128 -1.27 -3.32 -15.63
CA TYR A 128 -1.55 -2.24 -14.68
C TYR A 128 -0.27 -1.58 -14.17
N VAL A 129 -0.40 -0.35 -13.69
CA VAL A 129 0.58 0.34 -12.85
C VAL A 129 -0.08 0.89 -11.58
N ARG A 130 0.66 0.95 -10.48
CA ARG A 130 0.19 1.55 -9.23
C ARG A 130 0.81 2.91 -9.00
N PHE A 131 -0.04 3.92 -8.84
CA PHE A 131 0.34 5.22 -8.30
C PHE A 131 0.09 5.27 -6.79
N THR A 132 0.81 6.16 -6.11
CA THR A 132 0.62 6.47 -4.70
C THR A 132 0.41 7.96 -4.52
N SER A 133 -0.41 8.34 -3.57
CA SER A 133 -0.74 9.74 -3.26
C SER A 133 -0.06 10.25 -1.98
N PHE A 134 0.98 9.57 -1.50
CA PHE A 134 1.73 9.94 -0.30
C PHE A 134 2.68 11.13 -0.46
N GLY A 135 2.86 11.66 -1.66
CA GLY A 135 3.68 12.83 -1.93
C GLY A 135 3.03 14.15 -1.51
N ASP A 136 3.78 15.23 -1.66
CA ASP A 136 3.23 16.57 -1.53
C ASP A 136 2.16 16.82 -2.61
N ARG A 137 1.14 17.61 -2.25
CA ARG A 137 0.06 17.96 -3.20
C ARG A 137 0.59 18.58 -4.48
N LYS A 138 1.58 19.47 -4.36
CA LYS A 138 2.21 20.13 -5.52
C LYS A 138 2.84 19.11 -6.47
N ASP A 139 3.47 18.06 -5.94
CA ASP A 139 4.08 17.03 -6.75
C ASP A 139 3.03 16.15 -7.42
N CYS A 140 1.93 15.85 -6.73
CA CYS A 140 0.80 15.13 -7.31
C CYS A 140 0.15 15.93 -8.46
N GLU A 141 -0.07 17.24 -8.27
CA GLU A 141 -0.59 18.15 -9.30
C GLU A 141 0.35 18.25 -10.50
N GLU A 142 1.64 18.41 -10.24
CA GLU A 142 2.66 18.49 -11.29
C GLU A 142 2.79 17.16 -12.06
N ALA A 143 2.76 16.02 -11.39
CA ALA A 143 2.76 14.73 -12.06
C ALA A 143 1.56 14.58 -13.02
N MET A 144 0.36 14.95 -12.58
CA MET A 144 -0.83 14.89 -13.43
C MET A 144 -0.75 15.89 -14.59
N ARG A 145 -0.19 17.08 -14.38
CA ARG A 145 0.06 18.05 -15.44
C ARG A 145 1.03 17.52 -16.49
N ARG A 146 2.16 16.93 -16.07
CA ARG A 146 3.15 16.33 -16.97
C ARG A 146 2.56 15.17 -17.76
N LEU A 147 1.80 14.32 -17.11
CA LEU A 147 1.10 13.21 -17.77
C LEU A 147 0.16 13.72 -18.87
N ALA A 148 -0.66 14.74 -18.53
CA ALA A 148 -1.58 15.33 -19.49
C ALA A 148 -0.87 16.01 -20.67
N GLN A 149 0.29 16.60 -20.43
CA GLN A 149 1.10 17.21 -21.48
C GLN A 149 1.73 16.14 -22.39
N TRP A 150 2.31 15.10 -21.81
CA TRP A 150 2.92 14.00 -22.55
C TRP A 150 1.91 13.25 -23.43
N MET A 151 0.68 13.09 -22.98
CA MET A 151 -0.37 12.43 -23.76
C MET A 151 -0.89 13.25 -24.96
N LYS A 152 -0.57 14.55 -25.03
CA LYS A 152 -1.00 15.43 -26.12
C LYS A 152 0.04 15.57 -27.23
N GLY A 153 1.28 15.25 -26.94
CA GLY A 153 2.40 15.46 -27.84
C GLY A 153 3.01 14.28 -28.41
#